data_d74d71d384d0691c8e42d8719af3caf9
#
_entry.id   d74d71d384d0691c8e42d8719af3caf9
#
_cell.length_a   1.000
_cell.length_b   1.000
_cell.length_c   1.000
_cell.angle_alpha   90.00
_cell.angle_beta   90.00
_cell.angle_gamma   90.00
#
_symmetry.space_group_name_H-M   'P 1'
#
loop_
_entity.id
_entity.type
_entity.pdbx_description
1 polymer ?
#
loop_
_entity_poly.entity_id
_entity_poly.type
_entity_poly.pdbx_seq_one_letter_code
_entity_poly.pdbx_strand_id
1 'polypeptide(L)'
;MGDIKLSISIKEENNILFKRCVRKLLDSTFIVGDKDEKLYSFISRESNRQDISDYLRMIGFDVFVDTNVKIAMLKPYEADEDAVGLKRANVVSFTTEQYHLLLVLWEVYLENLGYSEENVVMRGDLIDKIKAYEVDVDKSRLSAAMKIFKKYDLIDYDTKDESEDAIITLYPSLQFGWDIAQFQTVTAEYMKGSEASDDEEATYSDASEEEDDE
;
A
#
# COMPACT_ATOMS: atom_id res chain seq x y z
N MET A 1 22.05 -29.17 18.68
CA MET A 1 21.77 -28.91 17.25
C MET A 1 20.67 -29.88 16.82
N GLY A 2 19.43 -29.46 16.99
CA GLY A 2 18.26 -30.29 16.68
C GLY A 2 17.99 -30.24 15.19
N ASP A 3 17.98 -31.41 14.55
CA ASP A 3 17.52 -31.57 13.16
C ASP A 3 16.08 -31.10 13.05
N ILE A 4 15.88 -29.92 12.48
CA ILE A 4 14.56 -29.45 12.07
C ILE A 4 14.14 -30.33 10.89
N LYS A 5 13.45 -31.43 11.18
CA LYS A 5 12.75 -32.20 10.17
C LYS A 5 11.61 -31.37 9.64
N LEU A 6 11.85 -30.66 8.52
CA LEU A 6 10.78 -30.10 7.70
C LEU A 6 9.92 -31.23 7.19
N SER A 7 8.87 -31.61 7.92
CA SER A 7 7.85 -32.53 7.42
C SER A 7 6.84 -31.75 6.58
N ILE A 8 7.27 -31.18 5.45
CA ILE A 8 6.35 -30.57 4.48
C ILE A 8 5.66 -31.70 3.74
N SER A 9 4.57 -32.20 4.31
CA SER A 9 3.70 -33.20 3.65
C SER A 9 2.74 -32.50 2.66
N ILE A 10 3.30 -31.78 1.69
CA ILE A 10 2.52 -31.12 0.65
C ILE A 10 2.38 -32.07 -0.54
N LYS A 11 1.12 -32.41 -0.91
CA LYS A 11 0.85 -33.12 -2.16
C LYS A 11 1.41 -32.33 -3.36
N GLU A 12 1.76 -33.01 -4.44
CA GLU A 12 2.50 -32.43 -5.58
C GLU A 12 1.84 -31.17 -6.17
N GLU A 13 0.51 -31.15 -6.27
CA GLU A 13 -0.27 -29.96 -6.69
C GLU A 13 -0.15 -28.79 -5.72
N ASN A 14 -0.15 -29.07 -4.42
CA ASN A 14 0.02 -28.05 -3.38
C ASN A 14 1.44 -27.48 -3.39
N ASN A 15 2.45 -28.25 -3.78
CA ASN A 15 3.84 -27.79 -3.86
C ASN A 15 4.02 -26.65 -4.89
N ILE A 16 3.28 -26.68 -6.00
CA ILE A 16 3.30 -25.61 -7.00
C ILE A 16 2.71 -24.32 -6.41
N LEU A 17 1.56 -24.41 -5.73
CA LEU A 17 0.92 -23.24 -5.10
C LEU A 17 1.76 -22.70 -3.96
N PHE A 18 2.33 -23.55 -3.11
CA PHE A 18 3.27 -23.17 -2.07
C PHE A 18 4.42 -22.32 -2.61
N LYS A 19 5.13 -22.84 -3.62
CA LYS A 19 6.26 -22.14 -4.27
C LYS A 19 5.83 -20.80 -4.88
N ARG A 20 4.63 -20.75 -5.46
CA ARG A 20 4.10 -19.52 -6.05
C ARG A 20 3.75 -18.49 -4.97
N CYS A 21 3.13 -18.91 -3.86
CA CYS A 21 2.85 -18.02 -2.73
C CYS A 21 4.14 -17.43 -2.15
N VAL A 22 5.12 -18.27 -1.86
CA VAL A 22 6.43 -17.80 -1.33
C VAL A 22 7.09 -16.81 -2.28
N ARG A 23 7.17 -17.13 -3.59
CA ARG A 23 7.77 -16.22 -4.57
C ARG A 23 7.01 -14.90 -4.67
N LYS A 24 5.68 -14.95 -4.71
CA LYS A 24 4.84 -13.75 -4.78
C LYS A 24 5.04 -12.85 -3.56
N LEU A 25 5.04 -13.44 -2.35
CA LEU A 25 5.29 -12.70 -1.11
C LEU A 25 6.68 -12.04 -1.10
N LEU A 26 7.71 -12.76 -1.56
CA LEU A 26 9.07 -12.22 -1.63
C LEU A 26 9.25 -11.16 -2.73
N ASP A 27 8.47 -11.19 -3.81
CA ASP A 27 8.56 -10.25 -4.93
C ASP A 27 7.74 -8.97 -4.68
N SER A 28 6.47 -9.12 -4.28
CA SER A 28 5.52 -8.01 -4.17
C SER A 28 4.97 -7.75 -2.78
N THR A 29 5.43 -8.48 -1.76
CA THR A 29 5.01 -8.38 -0.35
C THR A 29 3.59 -8.89 -0.10
N PHE A 30 2.67 -8.77 -1.07
CA PHE A 30 1.26 -9.08 -0.90
C PHE A 30 0.76 -10.19 -1.83
N ILE A 31 -0.24 -10.93 -1.35
CA ILE A 31 -1.17 -11.75 -2.14
C ILE A 31 -2.55 -11.17 -1.89
N VAL A 32 -3.16 -10.58 -2.91
CA VAL A 32 -4.47 -9.94 -2.85
C VAL A 32 -5.53 -10.90 -3.38
N GLY A 33 -6.57 -11.19 -2.58
CA GLY A 33 -7.59 -12.19 -2.89
C GLY A 33 -8.29 -11.92 -4.21
N ASP A 34 -8.64 -10.68 -4.49
CA ASP A 34 -9.37 -10.28 -5.69
C ASP A 34 -8.50 -10.35 -6.96
N LYS A 35 -7.18 -10.30 -6.83
CA LYS A 35 -6.23 -10.42 -7.93
C LYS A 35 -5.67 -11.83 -8.08
N ASP A 36 -5.28 -12.44 -6.97
CA ASP A 36 -4.56 -13.71 -6.89
C ASP A 36 -5.41 -14.80 -6.20
N GLU A 37 -6.69 -14.94 -6.57
CA GLU A 37 -7.69 -15.79 -5.90
C GLU A 37 -7.18 -17.18 -5.54
N LYS A 38 -6.50 -17.87 -6.49
CA LYS A 38 -5.98 -19.21 -6.25
C LYS A 38 -4.88 -19.25 -5.20
N LEU A 39 -3.99 -18.25 -5.19
CA LEU A 39 -2.91 -18.17 -4.21
C LEU A 39 -3.47 -17.79 -2.84
N TYR A 40 -4.41 -16.84 -2.81
CA TYR A 40 -5.07 -16.45 -1.57
C TYR A 40 -5.87 -17.61 -0.97
N SER A 41 -6.69 -18.31 -1.77
CA SER A 41 -7.43 -19.49 -1.32
C SER A 41 -6.52 -20.62 -0.81
N PHE A 42 -5.29 -20.71 -1.30
CA PHE A 42 -4.31 -21.66 -0.80
C PHE A 42 -3.74 -21.22 0.55
N ILE A 43 -3.25 -19.99 0.67
CA ILE A 43 -2.56 -19.48 1.86
C ILE A 43 -3.53 -19.18 3.02
N SER A 44 -4.81 -18.90 2.75
CA SER A 44 -5.83 -18.68 3.79
C SER A 44 -6.16 -19.93 4.61
N ARG A 45 -5.84 -21.13 4.09
CA ARG A 45 -6.02 -22.38 4.86
C ARG A 45 -4.92 -22.50 5.92
N GLU A 46 -5.33 -22.76 7.16
CA GLU A 46 -4.44 -22.79 8.34
C GLU A 46 -3.19 -23.66 8.13
N SER A 47 -3.38 -24.92 7.63
CA SER A 47 -2.26 -25.86 7.43
C SER A 47 -1.23 -25.31 6.40
N ASN A 48 -1.72 -24.76 5.28
CA ASN A 48 -0.84 -24.22 4.24
C ASN A 48 -0.14 -22.93 4.71
N ARG A 49 -0.86 -22.10 5.47
CA ARG A 49 -0.31 -20.89 6.08
C ARG A 49 0.83 -21.23 7.04
N GLN A 50 0.62 -22.24 7.89
CA GLN A 50 1.64 -22.70 8.84
C GLN A 50 2.89 -23.20 8.11
N ASP A 51 2.73 -24.03 7.07
CA ASP A 51 3.85 -24.52 6.26
C ASP A 51 4.64 -23.37 5.61
N ILE A 52 3.94 -22.34 5.09
CA ILE A 52 4.57 -21.14 4.51
C ILE A 52 5.27 -20.32 5.58
N SER A 53 4.65 -20.11 6.74
CA SER A 53 5.25 -19.42 7.89
C SER A 53 6.53 -20.12 8.34
N ASP A 54 6.49 -21.43 8.52
CA ASP A 54 7.65 -22.20 8.98
C ASP A 54 8.82 -22.10 7.99
N TYR A 55 8.53 -22.12 6.69
CA TYR A 55 9.54 -21.90 5.67
C TYR A 55 10.10 -20.48 5.70
N LEU A 56 9.24 -19.46 5.79
CA LEU A 56 9.64 -18.07 5.77
C LEU A 56 10.44 -17.68 7.03
N ARG A 57 10.10 -18.25 8.20
CA ARG A 57 10.84 -18.04 9.45
C ARG A 57 12.30 -18.49 9.39
N MET A 58 12.60 -19.49 8.57
CA MET A 58 14.00 -19.90 8.34
C MET A 58 14.86 -18.82 7.67
N ILE A 59 14.23 -17.84 7.05
CA ILE A 59 14.90 -16.71 6.38
C ILE A 59 14.52 -15.36 7.01
N GLY A 60 14.00 -15.35 8.25
CA GLY A 60 13.73 -14.15 9.02
C GLY A 60 12.39 -13.46 8.69
N PHE A 61 11.46 -14.14 8.01
CA PHE A 61 10.14 -13.60 7.68
C PHE A 61 9.01 -14.46 8.24
N ASP A 62 7.82 -13.90 8.28
CA ASP A 62 6.57 -14.57 8.59
C ASP A 62 5.48 -14.09 7.63
N VAL A 63 4.30 -14.71 7.66
CA VAL A 63 3.15 -14.28 6.88
C VAL A 63 1.98 -13.91 7.80
N PHE A 64 1.39 -12.77 7.55
CA PHE A 64 0.12 -12.35 8.13
C PHE A 64 -1.00 -12.57 7.10
N VAL A 65 -2.15 -13.06 7.53
CA VAL A 65 -3.34 -13.25 6.67
C VAL A 65 -4.54 -12.60 7.34
N ASP A 66 -5.14 -11.63 6.65
CA ASP A 66 -6.41 -11.03 7.03
C ASP A 66 -7.51 -11.59 6.12
N THR A 67 -8.47 -12.30 6.74
CA THR A 67 -9.58 -12.94 6.01
C THR A 67 -10.73 -11.98 5.72
N ASN A 68 -10.82 -10.84 6.42
CA ASN A 68 -11.90 -9.88 6.23
C ASN A 68 -11.70 -9.10 4.92
N VAL A 69 -10.46 -8.67 4.70
CA VAL A 69 -10.08 -7.91 3.48
C VAL A 69 -9.37 -8.77 2.43
N LYS A 70 -9.29 -10.09 2.66
CA LYS A 70 -8.71 -11.09 1.75
C LYS A 70 -7.29 -10.75 1.30
N ILE A 71 -6.41 -10.49 2.26
CA ILE A 71 -5.01 -10.19 1.99
C ILE A 71 -4.08 -11.13 2.76
N ALA A 72 -2.96 -11.52 2.15
CA ALA A 72 -1.83 -12.09 2.85
C ALA A 72 -0.60 -11.20 2.62
N MET A 73 0.19 -10.96 3.68
CA MET A 73 1.31 -10.04 3.68
C MET A 73 2.55 -10.68 4.30
N LEU A 74 3.69 -10.51 3.63
CA LEU A 74 4.99 -10.84 4.20
C LEU A 74 5.34 -9.82 5.29
N LYS A 75 5.78 -10.28 6.45
CA LYS A 75 6.25 -9.43 7.54
C LYS A 75 7.59 -9.95 8.10
N PRO A 76 8.41 -9.11 8.74
CA PRO A 76 9.57 -9.56 9.49
C PRO A 76 9.15 -10.53 10.60
N TYR A 77 9.99 -11.54 10.88
CA TYR A 77 9.79 -12.43 12.02
C TYR A 77 10.36 -11.78 13.27
N GLU A 78 9.49 -11.36 14.18
CA GLU A 78 9.84 -10.54 15.35
C GLU A 78 10.73 -11.25 16.38
N ALA A 79 10.69 -12.60 16.40
CA ALA A 79 11.48 -13.41 17.32
C ALA A 79 12.90 -13.73 16.80
N ASP A 80 13.29 -13.23 15.63
CA ASP A 80 14.61 -13.45 15.06
C ASP A 80 15.58 -12.36 15.56
N GLU A 81 16.15 -12.59 16.75
CA GLU A 81 17.14 -11.70 17.36
C GLU A 81 18.47 -11.67 16.59
N ASP A 82 18.76 -12.72 15.80
CA ASP A 82 19.99 -12.87 15.02
C ASP A 82 19.90 -12.21 13.62
N ALA A 83 18.73 -11.75 13.21
CA ALA A 83 18.51 -11.10 11.92
C ALA A 83 19.09 -9.67 11.87
N VAL A 84 20.38 -9.56 12.12
CA VAL A 84 21.12 -8.30 12.06
C VAL A 84 21.12 -7.78 10.61
N GLY A 85 20.40 -6.71 10.36
CA GLY A 85 20.41 -5.98 9.08
C GLY A 85 19.37 -6.39 8.06
N LEU A 86 18.63 -7.49 8.26
CA LEU A 86 17.61 -7.97 7.30
C LEU A 86 16.17 -7.49 7.60
N LYS A 87 15.97 -6.71 8.65
CA LYS A 87 14.65 -6.18 9.07
C LYS A 87 13.92 -5.38 7.98
N ARG A 88 14.56 -5.12 6.84
CA ARG A 88 14.04 -4.26 5.76
C ARG A 88 14.15 -4.84 4.35
N ALA A 89 14.34 -6.15 4.17
CA ALA A 89 14.60 -6.72 2.84
C ALA A 89 13.49 -6.45 1.81
N ASN A 90 12.27 -6.11 2.24
CA ASN A 90 11.14 -5.76 1.36
C ASN A 90 10.43 -4.45 1.75
N VAL A 91 11.05 -3.60 2.55
CA VAL A 91 10.51 -2.25 2.77
C VAL A 91 10.94 -1.39 1.59
N VAL A 92 10.02 -1.16 0.67
CA VAL A 92 10.17 -0.12 -0.34
C VAL A 92 10.17 1.21 0.40
N SER A 93 11.29 1.90 0.35
CA SER A 93 11.32 3.28 0.81
C SER A 93 10.66 4.14 -0.26
N PHE A 94 9.43 4.55 -0.04
CA PHE A 94 8.77 5.54 -0.87
C PHE A 94 9.39 6.92 -0.62
N THR A 95 9.41 7.78 -1.64
CA THR A 95 9.72 9.19 -1.47
C THR A 95 8.58 9.91 -0.76
N THR A 96 8.82 11.07 -0.16
CA THR A 96 7.77 11.91 0.45
C THR A 96 6.60 12.14 -0.51
N GLU A 97 6.90 12.49 -1.76
CA GLU A 97 5.91 12.67 -2.83
C GLU A 97 5.08 11.39 -3.09
N GLN A 98 5.71 10.20 -3.11
CA GLN A 98 5.00 8.94 -3.25
C GLN A 98 4.12 8.63 -2.03
N TYR A 99 4.54 9.01 -0.83
CA TYR A 99 3.69 8.89 0.36
C TYR A 99 2.46 9.81 0.28
N HIS A 100 2.60 11.05 -0.19
CA HIS A 100 1.44 11.92 -0.41
C HIS A 100 0.45 11.32 -1.41
N LEU A 101 0.96 10.78 -2.52
CA LEU A 101 0.13 10.07 -3.51
C LEU A 101 -0.57 8.83 -2.91
N LEU A 102 0.13 8.07 -2.07
CA LEU A 102 -0.46 6.94 -1.37
C LEU A 102 -1.56 7.37 -0.39
N LEU A 103 -1.38 8.51 0.32
CA LEU A 103 -2.42 9.08 1.18
C LEU A 103 -3.70 9.38 0.39
N VAL A 104 -3.57 10.04 -0.77
CA VAL A 104 -4.72 10.34 -1.64
C VAL A 104 -5.39 9.04 -2.11
N LEU A 105 -4.62 8.05 -2.56
CA LEU A 105 -5.16 6.75 -2.97
C LEU A 105 -5.85 6.01 -1.82
N TRP A 106 -5.29 6.07 -0.62
CA TRP A 106 -5.87 5.44 0.57
C TRP A 106 -7.18 6.12 0.98
N GLU A 107 -7.25 7.43 0.92
CA GLU A 107 -8.49 8.17 1.18
C GLU A 107 -9.58 7.78 0.18
N VAL A 108 -9.27 7.79 -1.14
CA VAL A 108 -10.20 7.31 -2.17
C VAL A 108 -10.65 5.88 -1.90
N TYR A 109 -9.72 5.02 -1.49
CA TYR A 109 -10.03 3.65 -1.08
C TYR A 109 -11.03 3.62 0.07
N LEU A 110 -10.83 4.44 1.13
CA LEU A 110 -11.73 4.50 2.28
C LEU A 110 -13.11 5.07 1.92
N GLU A 111 -13.17 6.09 1.09
CA GLU A 111 -14.44 6.66 0.60
C GLU A 111 -15.27 5.63 -0.16
N ASN A 112 -14.62 4.79 -0.96
CA ASN A 112 -15.29 3.74 -1.73
C ASN A 112 -15.75 2.56 -0.86
N LEU A 113 -15.16 2.36 0.32
CA LEU A 113 -15.56 1.27 1.22
C LEU A 113 -17.03 1.41 1.65
N GLY A 114 -17.83 0.41 1.29
CA GLY A 114 -19.25 0.35 1.65
C GLY A 114 -20.20 1.05 0.68
N TYR A 115 -19.71 1.75 -0.33
CA TYR A 115 -20.54 2.41 -1.34
C TYR A 115 -20.50 1.73 -2.71
N SER A 116 -19.47 0.96 -3.00
CA SER A 116 -19.28 0.28 -4.28
C SER A 116 -18.93 -1.20 -4.07
N GLU A 117 -19.41 -2.07 -4.99
CA GLU A 117 -18.98 -3.47 -5.04
C GLU A 117 -17.51 -3.62 -5.47
N GLU A 118 -17.03 -2.64 -6.26
CA GLU A 118 -15.64 -2.58 -6.74
C GLU A 118 -14.96 -1.31 -6.24
N ASN A 119 -13.76 -1.45 -5.69
CA ASN A 119 -12.98 -0.32 -5.21
C ASN A 119 -12.15 0.24 -6.36
N VAL A 120 -12.75 1.13 -7.15
CA VAL A 120 -12.17 1.71 -8.36
C VAL A 120 -12.26 3.23 -8.36
N VAL A 121 -11.36 3.89 -9.08
CA VAL A 121 -11.39 5.34 -9.34
C VAL A 121 -11.01 5.59 -10.80
N MET A 122 -11.65 6.59 -11.44
CA MET A 122 -11.22 7.06 -12.75
C MET A 122 -9.93 7.87 -12.63
N ARG A 123 -9.09 7.79 -13.65
CA ARG A 123 -7.80 8.50 -13.65
C ARG A 123 -7.98 10.02 -13.56
N GLY A 124 -8.98 10.58 -14.22
CA GLY A 124 -9.31 12.00 -14.16
C GLY A 124 -9.67 12.42 -12.74
N ASP A 125 -10.56 11.69 -12.08
CA ASP A 125 -10.98 11.97 -10.70
C ASP A 125 -9.79 11.88 -9.72
N LEU A 126 -8.90 10.89 -9.90
CA LEU A 126 -7.69 10.79 -9.10
C LEU A 126 -6.78 12.00 -9.30
N ILE A 127 -6.57 12.46 -10.54
CA ILE A 127 -5.75 13.63 -10.85
C ILE A 127 -6.35 14.89 -10.21
N ASP A 128 -7.67 15.05 -10.24
CA ASP A 128 -8.33 16.21 -9.65
C ASP A 128 -8.24 16.18 -8.11
N LYS A 129 -8.35 14.99 -7.49
CA LYS A 129 -8.06 14.85 -6.06
C LYS A 129 -6.61 15.19 -5.71
N ILE A 130 -5.63 14.69 -6.47
CA ILE A 130 -4.21 15.00 -6.27
C ILE A 130 -3.97 16.52 -6.29
N LYS A 131 -4.63 17.25 -7.22
CA LYS A 131 -4.57 18.72 -7.27
C LYS A 131 -5.24 19.38 -6.07
N ALA A 132 -6.42 18.87 -5.66
CA ALA A 132 -7.16 19.39 -4.51
C ALA A 132 -6.38 19.26 -3.18
N TYR A 133 -5.51 18.26 -3.10
CA TYR A 133 -4.58 18.06 -1.96
C TYR A 133 -3.24 18.78 -2.16
N GLU A 134 -3.11 19.64 -3.17
CA GLU A 134 -1.89 20.42 -3.45
C GLU A 134 -0.62 19.57 -3.56
N VAL A 135 -0.77 18.29 -3.96
CA VAL A 135 0.39 17.42 -4.19
C VAL A 135 1.08 17.82 -5.48
N ASP A 136 2.23 18.49 -5.35
CA ASP A 136 3.02 18.95 -6.50
C ASP A 136 3.74 17.76 -7.17
N VAL A 137 3.08 17.18 -8.16
CA VAL A 137 3.60 16.05 -8.93
C VAL A 137 3.39 16.25 -10.43
N ASP A 138 4.47 16.17 -11.19
CA ASP A 138 4.37 16.19 -12.64
C ASP A 138 3.89 14.84 -13.22
N LYS A 139 3.41 14.85 -14.48
CA LYS A 139 2.89 13.65 -15.16
C LYS A 139 3.90 12.48 -15.18
N SER A 140 5.20 12.77 -15.30
CA SER A 140 6.25 11.74 -15.36
C SER A 140 6.44 11.06 -14.00
N ARG A 141 6.52 11.85 -12.93
CA ARG A 141 6.66 11.35 -11.56
C ARG A 141 5.41 10.59 -11.12
N LEU A 142 4.21 11.10 -11.43
CA LEU A 142 2.97 10.39 -11.18
C LEU A 142 2.96 9.02 -11.88
N SER A 143 3.31 8.97 -13.17
CA SER A 143 3.39 7.71 -13.92
C SER A 143 4.42 6.74 -13.32
N ALA A 144 5.57 7.23 -12.85
CA ALA A 144 6.58 6.42 -12.18
C ALA A 144 6.07 5.86 -10.85
N ALA A 145 5.43 6.70 -10.02
CA ALA A 145 4.84 6.29 -8.75
C ALA A 145 3.75 5.22 -8.96
N MET A 146 2.82 5.43 -9.90
CA MET A 146 1.76 4.49 -10.22
C MET A 146 2.31 3.12 -10.66
N LYS A 147 3.41 3.07 -11.43
CA LYS A 147 4.06 1.80 -11.80
C LYS A 147 4.63 1.07 -10.58
N ILE A 148 5.19 1.81 -9.62
CA ILE A 148 5.69 1.25 -8.36
C ILE A 148 4.51 0.69 -7.55
N PHE A 149 3.43 1.44 -7.38
CA PHE A 149 2.25 1.00 -6.65
C PHE A 149 1.61 -0.25 -7.27
N LYS A 150 1.54 -0.30 -8.61
CA LYS A 150 1.09 -1.50 -9.34
C LYS A 150 2.02 -2.69 -9.12
N LYS A 151 3.34 -2.49 -9.12
CA LYS A 151 4.32 -3.55 -8.87
C LYS A 151 4.14 -4.22 -7.51
N TYR A 152 3.78 -3.42 -6.48
CA TYR A 152 3.56 -3.91 -5.13
C TYR A 152 2.10 -4.27 -4.82
N ASP A 153 1.28 -4.43 -5.86
CA ASP A 153 -0.14 -4.81 -5.72
C ASP A 153 -0.94 -3.88 -4.78
N LEU A 154 -0.61 -2.60 -4.78
CA LEU A 154 -1.40 -1.57 -4.09
C LEU A 154 -2.56 -1.12 -4.96
N ILE A 155 -2.34 -1.08 -6.28
CA ILE A 155 -3.32 -0.74 -7.31
C ILE A 155 -3.16 -1.64 -8.53
N ASP A 156 -4.16 -1.63 -9.43
CA ASP A 156 -4.02 -2.14 -10.80
C ASP A 156 -4.66 -1.19 -11.81
N TYR A 157 -4.13 -1.13 -13.02
CA TYR A 157 -4.66 -0.33 -14.13
C TYR A 157 -4.03 -0.78 -15.46
N ASP A 158 -4.66 -0.45 -16.59
CA ASP A 158 -4.03 -0.67 -17.90
C ASP A 158 -2.97 0.42 -18.15
N THR A 159 -1.71 0.00 -18.24
CA THR A 159 -0.57 0.91 -18.47
C THR A 159 -0.55 1.54 -19.85
N LYS A 160 -1.38 1.05 -20.77
CA LYS A 160 -1.50 1.56 -22.15
C LYS A 160 -2.64 2.57 -22.30
N ASP A 161 -3.60 2.55 -21.36
CA ASP A 161 -4.70 3.49 -21.33
C ASP A 161 -4.29 4.73 -20.54
N GLU A 162 -4.08 5.85 -21.26
CA GLU A 162 -3.78 7.15 -20.67
C GLU A 162 -4.98 8.09 -20.63
N SER A 163 -6.18 7.62 -20.99
CA SER A 163 -7.41 8.42 -20.96
C SER A 163 -7.78 8.85 -19.54
N GLU A 164 -8.57 9.90 -19.41
CA GLU A 164 -9.13 10.34 -18.14
C GLU A 164 -10.14 9.33 -17.58
N ASP A 165 -10.81 8.58 -18.46
CA ASP A 165 -11.77 7.53 -18.11
C ASP A 165 -11.12 6.20 -17.75
N ALA A 166 -9.76 6.09 -17.81
CA ALA A 166 -9.05 4.87 -17.47
C ALA A 166 -9.32 4.48 -16.02
N ILE A 167 -9.71 3.22 -15.83
CA ILE A 167 -10.07 2.68 -14.51
C ILE A 167 -8.80 2.25 -13.75
N ILE A 168 -8.70 2.68 -12.51
CA ILE A 168 -7.69 2.27 -11.55
C ILE A 168 -8.37 1.50 -10.44
N THR A 169 -8.01 0.22 -10.28
CA THR A 169 -8.48 -0.63 -9.18
C THR A 169 -7.60 -0.41 -7.96
N LEU A 170 -8.22 -0.18 -6.81
CA LEU A 170 -7.55 0.04 -5.52
C LEU A 170 -7.65 -1.24 -4.68
N TYR A 171 -6.52 -1.71 -4.17
CA TYR A 171 -6.49 -2.95 -3.39
C TYR A 171 -6.42 -2.72 -1.87
N PRO A 172 -6.91 -3.67 -1.06
CA PRO A 172 -6.81 -3.60 0.41
C PRO A 172 -5.37 -3.48 0.93
N SER A 173 -4.37 -3.86 0.14
CA SER A 173 -2.95 -3.70 0.44
C SER A 173 -2.53 -2.26 0.69
N LEU A 174 -3.29 -1.28 0.19
CA LEU A 174 -3.11 0.15 0.51
C LEU A 174 -3.14 0.41 2.02
N GLN A 175 -3.91 -0.36 2.81
CA GLN A 175 -3.99 -0.20 4.26
C GLN A 175 -2.71 -0.68 5.00
N PHE A 176 -1.91 -1.54 4.36
CA PHE A 176 -0.76 -2.21 4.96
C PHE A 176 0.57 -1.76 4.35
N GLY A 177 0.54 -0.95 3.29
CA GLY A 177 1.73 -0.48 2.56
C GLY A 177 2.56 0.58 3.31
N TRP A 178 2.21 0.89 4.55
CA TRP A 178 2.78 1.99 5.30
C TRP A 178 3.84 1.55 6.32
N ASP A 179 4.96 2.24 6.33
CA ASP A 179 5.79 2.34 7.54
C ASP A 179 5.13 3.40 8.45
N ILE A 180 4.67 2.97 9.63
CA ILE A 180 3.91 3.82 10.56
C ILE A 180 4.69 5.11 10.92
N ALA A 181 6.01 5.02 11.08
CA ALA A 181 6.83 6.16 11.44
C ALA A 181 6.93 7.18 10.29
N GLN A 182 7.08 6.69 9.04
CA GLN A 182 7.09 7.54 7.85
C GLN A 182 5.71 8.15 7.58
N PHE A 183 4.64 7.36 7.75
CA PHE A 183 3.27 7.86 7.66
C PHE A 183 3.01 9.01 8.64
N GLN A 184 3.37 8.83 9.92
CA GLN A 184 3.21 9.88 10.93
C GLN A 184 4.00 11.16 10.58
N THR A 185 5.20 11.02 10.03
CA THR A 185 6.02 12.15 9.61
C THR A 185 5.35 12.93 8.48
N VAL A 186 4.92 12.23 7.43
CA VAL A 186 4.27 12.83 6.26
C VAL A 186 2.92 13.48 6.63
N THR A 187 2.13 12.80 7.47
CA THR A 187 0.86 13.35 7.96
C THR A 187 1.07 14.61 8.82
N ALA A 188 2.10 14.63 9.66
CA ALA A 188 2.43 15.81 10.48
C ALA A 188 2.94 16.98 9.63
N GLU A 189 3.69 16.73 8.56
CA GLU A 189 4.13 17.76 7.60
C GLU A 189 2.93 18.34 6.83
N TYR A 190 2.02 17.48 6.39
CA TYR A 190 0.81 17.89 5.68
C TYR A 190 -0.11 18.76 6.54
N MET A 191 -0.35 18.37 7.80
CA MET A 191 -1.17 19.15 8.74
C MET A 191 -0.56 20.51 9.04
N LYS A 192 0.77 20.63 9.15
CA LYS A 192 1.44 21.92 9.35
C LYS A 192 1.35 22.84 8.13
N GLY A 193 1.35 22.30 6.92
CA GLY A 193 1.15 23.07 5.69
C GLY A 193 -0.27 23.63 5.58
N SER A 194 -1.26 22.86 6.00
CA SER A 194 -2.68 23.28 6.03
C SER A 194 -2.95 24.39 7.05
N GLU A 195 -2.34 24.34 8.24
CA GLU A 195 -2.49 25.41 9.26
C GLU A 195 -1.81 26.73 8.83
N ALA A 196 -0.72 26.66 8.03
CA ALA A 196 -0.04 27.87 7.56
C ALA A 196 -0.81 28.60 6.44
N SER A 197 -1.64 27.91 5.65
CA SER A 197 -2.47 28.51 4.61
C SER A 197 -3.70 29.24 5.19
N ASP A 198 -4.26 28.74 6.30
CA ASP A 198 -5.40 29.38 6.97
C ASP A 198 -5.00 30.70 7.68
N ASP A 199 -3.77 30.81 8.16
CA ASP A 199 -3.26 32.04 8.79
C ASP A 199 -2.92 33.15 7.77
N GLU A 200 -2.61 32.83 6.52
CA GLU A 200 -2.37 33.83 5.47
C GLU A 200 -3.67 34.41 4.88
N GLU A 201 -4.77 33.65 4.81
CA GLU A 201 -6.08 34.19 4.39
C GLU A 201 -6.71 35.12 5.44
N ALA A 202 -6.42 34.90 6.72
CA ALA A 202 -6.96 35.73 7.80
C ALA A 202 -6.31 37.12 7.86
N THR A 203 -5.12 37.33 7.30
CA THR A 203 -4.42 38.62 7.36
C THR A 203 -4.77 39.57 6.21
N TYR A 204 -5.43 39.11 5.14
CA TYR A 204 -5.84 39.97 4.01
C TYR A 204 -7.24 40.55 4.12
N SER A 205 -8.06 40.16 5.12
CA SER A 205 -9.42 40.64 5.27
C SER A 205 -9.56 41.86 6.19
N ASP A 206 -8.49 42.32 6.88
CA ASP A 206 -8.53 43.42 7.83
C ASP A 206 -7.88 44.73 7.34
N ALA A 207 -7.56 44.85 6.05
CA ALA A 207 -6.86 46.01 5.50
C ALA A 207 -7.69 46.88 4.54
N SER A 208 -9.03 46.76 4.48
CA SER A 208 -9.86 47.52 3.54
C SER A 208 -11.05 48.29 4.10
N GLU A 209 -11.00 48.67 5.37
CA GLU A 209 -11.98 49.62 5.93
C GLU A 209 -11.28 50.71 6.72
N GLU A 210 -10.64 51.66 6.03
CA GLU A 210 -10.39 53.01 6.54
C GLU A 210 -9.87 53.87 5.39
N GLU A 211 -10.77 54.56 4.67
CA GLU A 211 -10.57 55.88 4.04
C GLU A 211 -11.83 56.21 3.21
N ASP A 212 -12.72 56.97 3.84
CA ASP A 212 -13.49 58.03 3.21
C ASP A 212 -14.36 58.69 4.25
N ASP A 213 -13.84 59.78 4.84
CA ASP A 213 -14.63 60.89 5.37
C ASP A 213 -13.72 62.12 5.56
N GLU A 214 -13.66 62.98 4.51
CA GLU A 214 -13.61 64.45 4.65
C GLU A 214 -13.86 65.12 3.26
#